data_3d9a9c3d46bbcf4ef58bf3e7c7e948b6
#
_entry.id   3d9a9c3d46bbcf4ef58bf3e7c7e948b6
#
_cell.length_a   1.000
_cell.length_b   1.000
_cell.length_c   1.000
_cell.angle_alpha   90.00
_cell.angle_beta   90.00
_cell.angle_gamma   90.00
#
_symmetry.space_group_name_H-M   'P 1'
#
loop_
_entity.id
_entity.type
_entity.pdbx_description
1 polymer ?
#
loop_
_entity_poly.entity_id
_entity_poly.type
_entity_poly.pdbx_seq_one_letter_code
_entity_poly.pdbx_strand_id
1 'polypeptide(L)'
;MSWEEEARGWIAWARAPGHDAYWEYSPRFFELVPPAGRATLELGCGEGRVARDLQDRGHRVTGVDSSPTLLHAASSADPDGEYVLADAASLPFSDATFDLVVAYNSLMDIDDMPGAVREAARVLRTDGRFCVCVTHPFADAGRFSARAADAPFVVSGSYFGRRPFDETFERDGLRMRFRGWCYPLEEYWRAFEDAGLAVEALREPMQLDAVVATDAAEARWQRMPMFLFLRLRKLRVRPPT
;
A
#
# COMPACT_ATOMS: atom_id res chain seq x y z
N MET A 1 7.31 2.90 14.46
CA MET A 1 6.71 4.27 14.35
C MET A 1 5.22 4.18 14.61
N SER A 2 4.58 5.20 15.21
CA SER A 2 3.14 5.12 15.52
C SER A 2 2.34 6.00 14.57
N TRP A 3 1.51 5.39 13.72
CA TRP A 3 0.52 6.08 12.89
C TRP A 3 -0.61 6.69 13.71
N GLU A 4 -0.76 6.30 14.97
CA GLU A 4 -1.74 6.89 15.90
C GLU A 4 -1.51 8.40 16.09
N GLU A 5 -0.24 8.85 16.12
CA GLU A 5 0.10 10.27 16.24
C GLU A 5 -0.38 11.10 15.05
N GLU A 6 -0.38 10.51 13.85
CA GLU A 6 -0.72 11.16 12.58
C GLU A 6 -2.17 10.89 12.14
N ALA A 7 -2.90 10.06 12.88
CA ALA A 7 -4.20 9.52 12.47
C ALA A 7 -5.22 10.59 12.07
N ARG A 8 -5.32 11.67 12.84
CA ARG A 8 -6.28 12.75 12.54
C ARG A 8 -5.90 13.52 11.27
N GLY A 9 -4.62 13.75 11.06
CA GLY A 9 -4.10 14.37 9.84
C GLY A 9 -4.39 13.49 8.63
N TRP A 10 -4.14 12.18 8.77
CA TRP A 10 -4.41 11.21 7.72
C TRP A 10 -5.90 11.11 7.36
N ILE A 11 -6.81 11.06 8.35
CA ILE A 11 -8.25 11.04 8.09
C ILE A 11 -8.70 12.26 7.25
N ALA A 12 -8.23 13.45 7.61
CA ALA A 12 -8.56 14.67 6.86
C ALA A 12 -7.99 14.63 5.44
N TRP A 13 -6.73 14.18 5.29
CA TRP A 13 -6.02 14.06 4.02
C TRP A 13 -6.67 13.03 3.10
N ALA A 14 -6.90 11.82 3.59
CA ALA A 14 -7.41 10.70 2.81
C ALA A 14 -8.85 10.89 2.34
N ARG A 15 -9.66 11.61 3.13
CA ARG A 15 -11.07 11.86 2.83
C ARG A 15 -11.33 13.07 1.93
N ALA A 16 -10.33 13.90 1.69
CA ALA A 16 -10.46 15.03 0.79
C ALA A 16 -10.52 14.54 -0.67
N PRO A 17 -11.63 14.75 -1.41
CA PRO A 17 -11.81 14.20 -2.75
C PRO A 17 -10.76 14.75 -3.73
N GLY A 18 -10.12 13.86 -4.51
CA GLY A 18 -9.10 14.23 -5.49
C GLY A 18 -7.81 14.81 -4.89
N HIS A 19 -7.65 14.75 -3.57
CA HIS A 19 -6.57 15.43 -2.89
C HIS A 19 -5.21 14.74 -3.03
N ASP A 20 -5.18 13.41 -2.98
CA ASP A 20 -3.95 12.63 -3.06
C ASP A 20 -3.90 11.71 -4.29
N ALA A 21 -2.76 11.10 -4.53
CA ALA A 21 -2.53 10.22 -5.67
C ALA A 21 -3.41 8.94 -5.66
N TYR A 22 -4.07 8.62 -4.55
CA TYR A 22 -4.99 7.49 -4.50
C TYR A 22 -6.07 7.56 -5.58
N TRP A 23 -6.68 8.73 -5.76
CA TRP A 23 -7.77 8.94 -6.70
C TRP A 23 -7.37 8.67 -8.15
N GLU A 24 -6.11 8.90 -8.48
CA GLU A 24 -5.58 8.73 -9.83
C GLU A 24 -5.06 7.32 -10.08
N TYR A 25 -4.48 6.69 -9.07
CA TYR A 25 -3.76 5.41 -9.22
C TYR A 25 -4.55 4.19 -8.76
N SER A 26 -5.46 4.31 -7.80
CA SER A 26 -6.21 3.17 -7.26
C SER A 26 -7.07 2.45 -8.30
N PRO A 27 -7.72 3.09 -9.29
CA PRO A 27 -8.49 2.36 -10.29
C PRO A 27 -7.64 1.31 -11.03
N ARG A 28 -6.40 1.67 -11.39
CA ARG A 28 -5.46 0.74 -12.06
C ARG A 28 -4.90 -0.32 -11.13
N PHE A 29 -4.78 -0.03 -9.84
CA PHE A 29 -4.43 -1.04 -8.86
C PHE A 29 -5.54 -2.10 -8.75
N PHE A 30 -6.80 -1.68 -8.72
CA PHE A 30 -7.93 -2.60 -8.63
C PHE A 30 -8.10 -3.50 -9.86
N GLU A 31 -7.59 -3.11 -11.05
CA GLU A 31 -7.50 -3.99 -12.21
C GLU A 31 -6.55 -5.19 -11.97
N LEU A 32 -5.59 -5.04 -11.06
CA LEU A 32 -4.66 -6.10 -10.66
C LEU A 32 -5.27 -7.04 -9.63
N VAL A 33 -6.25 -6.56 -8.86
CA VAL A 33 -6.92 -7.33 -7.81
C VAL A 33 -7.81 -8.41 -8.43
N PRO A 34 -7.69 -9.68 -8.01
CA PRO A 34 -8.56 -10.75 -8.51
C PRO A 34 -10.03 -10.51 -8.16
N PRO A 35 -10.98 -11.13 -8.87
CA PRO A 35 -12.39 -11.12 -8.47
C PRO A 35 -12.58 -11.60 -7.03
N ALA A 36 -13.66 -11.12 -6.39
CA ALA A 36 -14.00 -11.47 -5.00
C ALA A 36 -14.08 -12.98 -4.78
N GLY A 37 -13.39 -13.43 -3.75
CA GLY A 37 -13.41 -14.80 -3.23
C GLY A 37 -14.27 -14.92 -1.96
N ARG A 38 -13.85 -15.76 -1.03
CA ARG A 38 -14.56 -16.00 0.24
C ARG A 38 -14.27 -14.93 1.28
N ALA A 39 -13.03 -14.50 1.40
CA ALA A 39 -12.57 -13.55 2.39
C ALA A 39 -11.32 -12.81 1.89
N THR A 40 -11.31 -11.50 2.11
CA THR A 40 -10.22 -10.59 1.78
C THR A 40 -9.73 -9.92 3.04
N LEU A 41 -8.42 -9.85 3.24
CA LEU A 41 -7.77 -9.10 4.30
C LEU A 41 -7.12 -7.85 3.72
N GLU A 42 -7.31 -6.70 4.35
CA GLU A 42 -6.55 -5.49 4.08
C GLU A 42 -5.59 -5.20 5.24
N LEU A 43 -4.28 -5.10 4.94
CA LEU A 43 -3.22 -4.77 5.90
C LEU A 43 -2.94 -3.28 5.92
N GLY A 44 -3.05 -2.66 7.10
CA GLY A 44 -2.89 -1.23 7.27
C GLY A 44 -4.04 -0.49 6.58
N CYS A 45 -5.29 -0.84 6.97
CA CYS A 45 -6.50 -0.31 6.31
C CYS A 45 -6.74 1.18 6.57
N GLY A 46 -6.07 1.76 7.55
CA GLY A 46 -6.21 3.16 7.90
C GLY A 46 -7.66 3.54 8.21
N GLU A 47 -8.16 4.58 7.57
CA GLU A 47 -9.54 5.06 7.71
C GLU A 47 -10.55 4.27 6.84
N GLY A 48 -10.11 3.16 6.22
CA GLY A 48 -10.96 2.17 5.55
C GLY A 48 -11.31 2.47 4.09
N ARG A 49 -10.68 3.44 3.41
CA ARG A 49 -11.05 3.79 2.01
C ARG A 49 -10.84 2.64 1.03
N VAL A 50 -9.76 1.88 1.16
CA VAL A 50 -9.48 0.73 0.28
C VAL A 50 -10.40 -0.43 0.60
N ALA A 51 -10.73 -0.66 1.89
CA ALA A 51 -11.72 -1.65 2.30
C ALA A 51 -13.07 -1.37 1.64
N ARG A 52 -13.57 -0.13 1.71
CA ARG A 52 -14.83 0.26 1.06
C ARG A 52 -14.79 0.07 -0.45
N ASP A 53 -13.71 0.49 -1.11
CA ASP A 53 -13.54 0.29 -2.56
C ASP A 53 -13.47 -1.19 -2.97
N LEU A 54 -12.92 -2.07 -2.13
CA LEU A 54 -12.95 -3.51 -2.33
C LEU A 54 -14.36 -4.09 -2.11
N GLN A 55 -15.10 -3.62 -1.10
CA GLN A 55 -16.48 -4.02 -0.83
C GLN A 55 -17.41 -3.64 -1.99
N ASP A 56 -17.25 -2.43 -2.57
CA ASP A 56 -17.97 -2.00 -3.76
C ASP A 56 -17.72 -2.90 -4.98
N ARG A 57 -16.60 -3.64 -4.97
CA ARG A 57 -16.26 -4.67 -5.96
C ARG A 57 -16.69 -6.09 -5.56
N GLY A 58 -17.47 -6.20 -4.48
CA GLY A 58 -18.05 -7.45 -4.00
C GLY A 58 -17.17 -8.26 -3.06
N HIS A 59 -16.03 -7.74 -2.60
CA HIS A 59 -15.18 -8.43 -1.63
C HIS A 59 -15.79 -8.38 -0.22
N ARG A 60 -15.60 -9.46 0.55
CA ARG A 60 -15.84 -9.49 2.00
C ARG A 60 -14.52 -9.14 2.67
N VAL A 61 -14.42 -7.91 3.17
CA VAL A 61 -13.15 -7.36 3.66
C VAL A 61 -13.12 -7.34 5.18
N THR A 62 -12.02 -7.86 5.74
CA THR A 62 -11.60 -7.58 7.11
C THR A 62 -10.40 -6.62 7.01
N GLY A 63 -10.54 -5.41 7.55
CA GLY A 63 -9.46 -4.43 7.61
C GLY A 63 -8.68 -4.54 8.91
N VAL A 64 -7.35 -4.49 8.85
CA VAL A 64 -6.47 -4.47 10.03
C VAL A 64 -5.65 -3.20 10.04
N ASP A 65 -5.60 -2.55 11.21
CA ASP A 65 -4.68 -1.43 11.47
C ASP A 65 -4.20 -1.45 12.91
N SER A 66 -3.08 -0.83 13.18
CA SER A 66 -2.53 -0.69 14.54
C SER A 66 -3.00 0.57 15.27
N SER A 67 -3.67 1.50 14.55
CA SER A 67 -4.18 2.76 15.11
C SER A 67 -5.65 2.63 15.49
N PRO A 68 -6.01 2.71 16.79
CA PRO A 68 -7.41 2.71 17.20
C PRO A 68 -8.18 3.93 16.68
N THR A 69 -7.54 5.08 16.50
CA THR A 69 -8.19 6.27 15.94
C THR A 69 -8.56 6.08 14.48
N LEU A 70 -7.68 5.45 13.68
CA LEU A 70 -7.97 5.13 12.27
C LEU A 70 -9.09 4.10 12.15
N LEU A 71 -9.06 3.03 12.95
CA LEU A 71 -10.12 2.01 12.95
C LEU A 71 -11.48 2.55 13.39
N HIS A 72 -11.48 3.46 14.38
CA HIS A 72 -12.72 4.14 14.75
C HIS A 72 -13.28 4.96 13.58
N ALA A 73 -12.42 5.67 12.84
CA ALA A 73 -12.85 6.40 11.65
C ALA A 73 -13.35 5.47 10.54
N ALA A 74 -12.68 4.31 10.33
CA ALA A 74 -13.10 3.30 9.36
C ALA A 74 -14.49 2.74 9.70
N SER A 75 -14.68 2.26 10.94
CA SER A 75 -15.96 1.72 11.42
C SER A 75 -17.09 2.75 11.43
N SER A 76 -16.77 4.02 11.68
CA SER A 76 -17.77 5.10 11.62
C SER A 76 -18.25 5.39 10.19
N ALA A 77 -17.36 5.21 9.20
CA ALA A 77 -17.68 5.41 7.79
C ALA A 77 -18.33 4.19 7.14
N ASP A 78 -18.12 3.01 7.71
CA ASP A 78 -18.64 1.72 7.25
C ASP A 78 -19.04 0.88 8.48
N PRO A 79 -20.24 1.12 9.05
CA PRO A 79 -20.69 0.45 10.27
C PRO A 79 -20.89 -1.07 10.12
N ASP A 80 -21.07 -1.56 8.91
CA ASP A 80 -21.25 -2.99 8.62
C ASP A 80 -19.91 -3.67 8.29
N GLY A 81 -18.82 -2.91 8.20
CA GLY A 81 -17.47 -3.38 7.90
C GLY A 81 -16.81 -4.08 9.08
N GLU A 82 -15.91 -5.00 8.78
CA GLU A 82 -15.13 -5.73 9.79
C GLU A 82 -13.73 -5.10 9.92
N TYR A 83 -13.44 -4.51 11.10
CA TYR A 83 -12.18 -3.83 11.39
C TYR A 83 -11.57 -4.37 12.68
N VAL A 84 -10.28 -4.74 12.65
CA VAL A 84 -9.59 -5.41 13.75
C VAL A 84 -8.31 -4.65 14.11
N LEU A 85 -8.19 -4.30 15.39
CA LEU A 85 -6.98 -3.69 15.95
C LEU A 85 -5.90 -4.76 16.10
N ALA A 86 -4.87 -4.72 15.26
CA ALA A 86 -3.75 -5.65 15.34
C ALA A 86 -2.49 -5.10 14.66
N ASP A 87 -1.35 -5.65 15.05
CA ASP A 87 -0.10 -5.47 14.32
C ASP A 87 -0.10 -6.39 13.09
N ALA A 88 0.20 -5.84 11.91
CA ALA A 88 0.29 -6.61 10.68
C ALA A 88 1.39 -7.72 10.72
N ALA A 89 2.39 -7.56 11.57
CA ALA A 89 3.43 -8.58 11.80
C ALA A 89 3.01 -9.67 12.81
N SER A 90 1.78 -9.57 13.40
CA SER A 90 1.23 -10.53 14.36
C SER A 90 -0.29 -10.57 14.26
N LEU A 91 -0.81 -11.19 13.22
CA LEU A 91 -2.24 -11.21 12.90
C LEU A 91 -3.03 -12.21 13.76
N PRO A 92 -4.20 -11.81 14.31
CA PRO A 92 -5.01 -12.67 15.17
C PRO A 92 -5.90 -13.65 14.37
N PHE A 93 -5.43 -14.10 13.20
CA PHE A 93 -6.19 -15.01 12.34
C PHE A 93 -5.48 -16.36 12.20
N SER A 94 -6.27 -17.40 11.98
CA SER A 94 -5.75 -18.74 11.69
C SER A 94 -5.06 -18.79 10.31
N ASP A 95 -4.20 -19.77 10.14
CA ASP A 95 -3.58 -20.07 8.85
C ASP A 95 -4.62 -20.30 7.77
N ALA A 96 -4.32 -19.92 6.54
CA ALA A 96 -5.15 -20.18 5.38
C ALA A 96 -6.62 -19.72 5.52
N THR A 97 -6.86 -18.55 6.12
CA THR A 97 -8.18 -17.95 6.30
C THR A 97 -8.65 -17.21 5.05
N PHE A 98 -7.75 -16.47 4.41
CA PHE A 98 -8.09 -15.53 3.34
C PHE A 98 -7.71 -16.03 1.95
N ASP A 99 -8.52 -15.69 0.95
CA ASP A 99 -8.21 -15.95 -0.47
C ASP A 99 -7.34 -14.84 -1.06
N LEU A 100 -7.49 -13.63 -0.50
CA LEU A 100 -6.80 -12.43 -0.94
C LEU A 100 -6.30 -11.65 0.28
N VAL A 101 -5.07 -11.15 0.19
CA VAL A 101 -4.56 -10.11 1.07
C VAL A 101 -4.24 -8.89 0.20
N VAL A 102 -4.53 -7.70 0.70
CA VAL A 102 -4.22 -6.42 0.05
C VAL A 102 -3.41 -5.56 1.00
N ALA A 103 -2.35 -4.93 0.51
CA ALA A 103 -1.62 -3.88 1.20
C ALA A 103 -1.45 -2.69 0.23
N TYR A 104 -2.20 -1.63 0.45
CA TYR A 104 -2.14 -0.45 -0.39
C TYR A 104 -1.43 0.69 0.33
N ASN A 105 -0.20 0.98 -0.06
CA ASN A 105 0.67 1.98 0.56
C ASN A 105 0.78 1.83 2.10
N SER A 106 0.89 0.61 2.59
CA SER A 106 1.01 0.32 4.01
C SER A 106 2.28 -0.45 4.39
N LEU A 107 2.84 -1.29 3.48
CA LEU A 107 4.01 -2.10 3.82
C LEU A 107 5.24 -1.27 4.20
N MET A 108 5.43 -0.11 3.57
CA MET A 108 6.54 0.78 3.89
C MET A 108 6.38 1.47 5.26
N ASP A 109 5.18 1.45 5.83
CA ASP A 109 4.87 2.09 7.11
C ASP A 109 4.97 1.12 8.30
N ILE A 110 5.16 -0.17 8.01
CA ILE A 110 5.27 -1.23 9.01
C ILE A 110 6.74 -1.43 9.40
N ASP A 111 7.07 -1.35 10.69
CA ASP A 111 8.44 -1.46 11.19
C ASP A 111 9.05 -2.84 10.90
N ASP A 112 8.28 -3.92 11.06
CA ASP A 112 8.65 -5.28 10.66
C ASP A 112 7.92 -5.68 9.36
N MET A 113 8.27 -5.03 8.26
CA MET A 113 7.70 -5.36 6.94
C MET A 113 7.90 -6.83 6.55
N PRO A 114 9.07 -7.47 6.77
CA PRO A 114 9.22 -8.89 6.50
C PRO A 114 8.30 -9.76 7.36
N GLY A 115 8.06 -9.38 8.62
CA GLY A 115 7.08 -10.03 9.50
C GLY A 115 5.66 -9.94 8.98
N ALA A 116 5.25 -8.75 8.55
CA ALA A 116 3.93 -8.54 7.96
C ALA A 116 3.73 -9.36 6.67
N VAL A 117 4.76 -9.46 5.84
CA VAL A 117 4.74 -10.30 4.62
C VAL A 117 4.63 -11.79 4.97
N ARG A 118 5.36 -12.27 6.01
CA ARG A 118 5.22 -13.66 6.49
C ARG A 118 3.80 -13.94 7.02
N GLU A 119 3.24 -13.01 7.80
CA GLU A 119 1.88 -13.14 8.31
C GLU A 119 0.83 -13.10 7.18
N ALA A 120 0.98 -12.20 6.20
CA ALA A 120 0.16 -12.20 5.01
C ALA A 120 0.18 -13.56 4.29
N ALA A 121 1.38 -14.13 4.11
CA ALA A 121 1.53 -15.46 3.51
C ALA A 121 0.94 -16.56 4.39
N ARG A 122 1.08 -16.49 5.73
CA ARG A 122 0.51 -17.48 6.65
C ARG A 122 -1.01 -17.53 6.56
N VAL A 123 -1.66 -16.37 6.63
CA VAL A 123 -3.12 -16.28 6.62
C VAL A 123 -3.74 -16.49 5.24
N LEU A 124 -2.96 -16.37 4.16
CA LEU A 124 -3.40 -16.73 2.82
C LEU A 124 -3.56 -18.24 2.65
N ARG A 125 -4.62 -18.65 1.97
CA ARG A 125 -4.79 -20.01 1.49
C ARG A 125 -3.75 -20.37 0.43
N THR A 126 -3.53 -21.65 0.24
CA THR A 126 -2.77 -22.16 -0.91
C THR A 126 -3.39 -21.62 -2.20
N ASP A 127 -2.56 -21.16 -3.11
CA ASP A 127 -2.97 -20.45 -4.34
C ASP A 127 -3.71 -19.10 -4.10
N GLY A 128 -3.79 -18.61 -2.86
CA GLY A 128 -4.27 -17.25 -2.56
C GLY A 128 -3.35 -16.17 -3.14
N ARG A 129 -3.87 -14.96 -3.23
CA ARG A 129 -3.15 -13.81 -3.82
C ARG A 129 -2.84 -12.74 -2.79
N PHE A 130 -1.68 -12.14 -2.93
CA PHE A 130 -1.31 -10.94 -2.20
C PHE A 130 -1.11 -9.80 -3.20
N CYS A 131 -1.96 -8.77 -3.14
CA CYS A 131 -1.86 -7.58 -3.97
C CYS A 131 -1.24 -6.44 -3.17
N VAL A 132 -0.18 -5.86 -3.69
CA VAL A 132 0.63 -4.84 -3.02
C VAL A 132 0.74 -3.60 -3.89
N CYS A 133 0.51 -2.44 -3.29
CA CYS A 133 0.93 -1.13 -3.78
C CYS A 133 1.93 -0.57 -2.78
N VAL A 134 3.07 -0.12 -3.26
CA VAL A 134 4.06 0.65 -2.49
C VAL A 134 4.54 1.84 -3.30
N THR A 135 5.04 2.88 -2.64
CA THR A 135 5.84 3.90 -3.32
C THR A 135 6.97 3.21 -4.06
N HIS A 136 7.22 3.60 -5.30
CA HIS A 136 8.24 2.94 -6.08
C HIS A 136 9.62 3.18 -5.47
N PRO A 137 10.47 2.15 -5.25
CA PRO A 137 11.79 2.31 -4.64
C PRO A 137 12.69 3.35 -5.34
N PHE A 138 12.54 3.55 -6.66
CA PHE A 138 13.24 4.63 -7.36
C PHE A 138 12.68 6.01 -7.01
N ALA A 139 11.37 6.15 -6.80
CA ALA A 139 10.79 7.42 -6.36
C ALA A 139 11.28 7.80 -4.95
N ASP A 140 11.46 6.80 -4.09
CA ASP A 140 12.01 7.00 -2.75
C ASP A 140 13.51 7.33 -2.74
N ALA A 141 14.25 6.99 -3.81
CA ALA A 141 15.70 7.22 -3.88
C ALA A 141 16.07 8.69 -4.10
N GLY A 142 15.13 9.54 -4.47
CA GLY A 142 15.42 10.94 -4.82
C GLY A 142 14.18 11.79 -4.93
N ARG A 143 14.33 12.91 -5.62
CA ARG A 143 13.23 13.83 -5.89
C ARG A 143 13.44 14.58 -7.18
N PHE A 144 12.39 15.08 -7.78
CA PHE A 144 12.50 16.07 -8.86
C PHE A 144 13.05 17.37 -8.31
N SER A 145 13.99 17.98 -9.06
CA SER A 145 14.64 19.24 -8.66
C SER A 145 13.68 20.44 -8.63
N ALA A 146 12.56 20.33 -9.35
CA ALA A 146 11.49 21.32 -9.40
C ALA A 146 10.16 20.66 -9.75
N ARG A 147 9.06 21.40 -9.59
CA ARG A 147 7.72 21.01 -10.04
C ARG A 147 7.50 21.39 -11.51
N ALA A 148 8.35 20.93 -12.41
CA ALA A 148 8.23 21.15 -13.85
C ALA A 148 8.23 19.80 -14.57
N ALA A 149 7.56 19.73 -15.73
CA ALA A 149 7.42 18.51 -16.52
C ALA A 149 8.77 17.89 -16.90
N ASP A 150 9.75 18.71 -17.22
CA ASP A 150 11.08 18.33 -17.66
C ASP A 150 12.13 18.33 -16.54
N ALA A 151 11.73 18.65 -15.30
CA ALA A 151 12.65 18.69 -14.17
C ALA A 151 13.44 17.37 -14.04
N PRO A 152 14.76 17.43 -13.86
CA PRO A 152 15.56 16.24 -13.62
C PRO A 152 15.18 15.59 -12.29
N PHE A 153 15.16 14.25 -12.27
CA PHE A 153 15.08 13.50 -11.05
C PHE A 153 16.49 13.31 -10.48
N VAL A 154 16.68 13.71 -9.23
CA VAL A 154 17.99 13.72 -8.56
C VAL A 154 17.97 12.67 -7.46
N VAL A 155 18.82 11.64 -7.60
CA VAL A 155 19.03 10.65 -6.55
C VAL A 155 19.88 11.30 -5.45
N SER A 156 19.43 11.19 -4.20
CA SER A 156 20.10 11.76 -3.03
C SER A 156 20.53 10.65 -2.08
N GLY A 157 21.81 10.63 -1.71
CA GLY A 157 22.35 9.60 -0.83
C GLY A 157 22.45 8.22 -1.47
N SER A 158 22.12 7.17 -0.74
CA SER A 158 22.19 5.78 -1.20
C SER A 158 20.80 5.22 -1.50
N TYR A 159 20.64 4.53 -2.61
CA TYR A 159 19.48 3.68 -2.90
C TYR A 159 19.45 2.43 -2.01
N PHE A 160 20.61 1.92 -1.60
CA PHE A 160 20.76 0.67 -0.90
C PHE A 160 20.53 0.81 0.60
N GLY A 161 19.93 -0.22 1.19
CA GLY A 161 19.63 -0.30 2.61
C GLY A 161 18.34 0.46 2.99
N ARG A 162 17.70 -0.01 4.05
CA ARG A 162 16.51 0.62 4.62
C ARG A 162 16.84 2.01 5.17
N ARG A 163 16.03 3.01 4.81
CA ARG A 163 16.17 4.39 5.28
C ARG A 163 14.85 4.89 5.85
N PRO A 164 14.87 5.70 6.92
CA PRO A 164 13.66 6.33 7.39
C PRO A 164 13.14 7.35 6.35
N PHE A 165 11.82 7.39 6.21
CA PHE A 165 11.09 8.45 5.53
C PHE A 165 10.34 9.25 6.58
N ASP A 166 10.50 10.57 6.60
CA ASP A 166 9.84 11.47 7.54
C ASP A 166 9.73 12.84 6.88
N GLU A 167 8.61 13.06 6.19
CA GLU A 167 8.37 14.32 5.46
C GLU A 167 6.96 14.85 5.74
N THR A 168 6.85 16.17 5.83
CA THR A 168 5.58 16.88 5.99
C THR A 168 5.19 17.51 4.68
N PHE A 169 3.97 17.25 4.25
CA PHE A 169 3.36 17.83 3.06
C PHE A 169 2.21 18.75 3.45
N GLU A 170 2.10 19.85 2.73
CA GLU A 170 0.98 20.79 2.84
C GLU A 170 0.35 20.95 1.44
N ARG A 171 -0.95 20.73 1.34
CA ARG A 171 -1.71 20.87 0.11
C ARG A 171 -3.14 21.28 0.46
N ASP A 172 -3.67 22.28 -0.22
CA ASP A 172 -5.06 22.75 -0.09
C ASP A 172 -5.49 23.03 1.36
N GLY A 173 -4.56 23.57 2.17
CA GLY A 173 -4.79 23.88 3.59
C GLY A 173 -4.74 22.66 4.53
N LEU A 174 -4.53 21.46 4.01
CA LEU A 174 -4.30 20.28 4.82
C LEU A 174 -2.79 20.03 4.98
N ARG A 175 -2.44 19.57 6.18
CA ARG A 175 -1.06 19.21 6.52
C ARG A 175 -1.02 17.77 6.97
N MET A 176 -0.10 16.99 6.39
CA MET A 176 0.13 15.59 6.74
C MET A 176 1.62 15.30 6.85
N ARG A 177 2.03 14.65 7.93
CA ARG A 177 3.37 14.11 8.11
C ARG A 177 3.36 12.63 7.79
N PHE A 178 4.06 12.26 6.73
CA PHE A 178 4.25 10.87 6.35
C PHE A 178 5.52 10.33 6.98
N ARG A 179 5.41 9.20 7.65
CA ARG A 179 6.52 8.53 8.34
C ARG A 179 6.51 7.06 7.98
N GLY A 180 7.65 6.54 7.59
CA GLY A 180 7.80 5.16 7.18
C GLY A 180 9.24 4.84 6.81
N TRP A 181 9.39 3.93 5.88
CA TRP A 181 10.68 3.42 5.45
C TRP A 181 10.77 3.41 3.94
N CYS A 182 11.90 3.86 3.40
CA CYS A 182 12.26 3.59 2.02
C CYS A 182 13.05 2.28 1.97
N TYR A 183 12.59 1.36 1.16
CA TYR A 183 13.25 0.07 0.95
C TYR A 183 13.75 -0.04 -0.49
N PRO A 184 14.96 -0.58 -0.74
CA PRO A 184 15.33 -1.03 -2.07
C PRO A 184 14.38 -2.13 -2.56
N LEU A 185 14.23 -2.27 -3.87
CA LEU A 185 13.39 -3.32 -4.47
C LEU A 185 13.75 -4.72 -3.98
N GLU A 186 15.06 -4.98 -3.80
CA GLU A 186 15.57 -6.27 -3.33
C GLU A 186 15.03 -6.67 -1.95
N GLU A 187 14.83 -5.71 -1.03
CA GLU A 187 14.33 -6.02 0.31
C GLU A 187 12.87 -6.47 0.29
N TYR A 188 12.03 -5.85 -0.55
CA TYR A 188 10.68 -6.36 -0.80
C TYR A 188 10.71 -7.75 -1.41
N TRP A 189 11.61 -7.95 -2.39
CA TRP A 189 11.71 -9.24 -3.10
C TRP A 189 12.12 -10.37 -2.18
N ARG A 190 13.14 -10.15 -1.34
CA ARG A 190 13.58 -11.11 -0.32
C ARG A 190 12.45 -11.45 0.65
N ALA A 191 11.71 -10.45 1.15
CA ALA A 191 10.60 -10.70 2.05
C ALA A 191 9.51 -11.58 1.41
N PHE A 192 9.21 -11.37 0.11
CA PHE A 192 8.26 -12.21 -0.62
C PHE A 192 8.80 -13.62 -0.85
N GLU A 193 10.04 -13.77 -1.25
CA GLU A 193 10.69 -15.05 -1.49
C GLU A 193 10.75 -15.89 -0.22
N ASP A 194 11.20 -15.31 0.89
CA ASP A 194 11.30 -15.96 2.21
C ASP A 194 9.93 -16.39 2.74
N ALA A 195 8.86 -15.67 2.37
CA ALA A 195 7.49 -16.03 2.72
C ALA A 195 6.83 -17.04 1.75
N GLY A 196 7.55 -17.52 0.74
CA GLY A 196 7.03 -18.46 -0.26
C GLY A 196 6.00 -17.84 -1.20
N LEU A 197 6.15 -16.56 -1.51
CA LEU A 197 5.31 -15.81 -2.44
C LEU A 197 6.05 -15.61 -3.76
N ALA A 198 5.39 -15.89 -4.88
CA ALA A 198 5.92 -15.64 -6.22
C ALA A 198 5.16 -14.51 -6.89
N VAL A 199 5.88 -13.59 -7.52
CA VAL A 199 5.27 -12.49 -8.29
C VAL A 199 4.65 -13.03 -9.57
N GLU A 200 3.34 -12.83 -9.75
CA GLU A 200 2.58 -13.17 -10.96
C GLU A 200 2.45 -11.98 -11.91
N ALA A 201 2.35 -10.78 -11.35
CA ALA A 201 2.25 -9.57 -12.13
C ALA A 201 2.94 -8.40 -11.41
N LEU A 202 3.60 -7.57 -12.21
CA LEU A 202 4.20 -6.30 -11.80
C LEU A 202 3.67 -5.20 -12.73
N ARG A 203 3.31 -4.05 -12.18
CA ARG A 203 2.95 -2.85 -12.94
C ARG A 203 3.63 -1.62 -12.35
N GLU A 204 4.09 -0.77 -13.23
CA GLU A 204 4.61 0.56 -12.94
C GLU A 204 3.68 1.57 -13.62
N PRO A 205 2.61 2.00 -12.93
CA PRO A 205 1.60 2.84 -13.55
C PRO A 205 2.17 4.24 -13.83
N MET A 206 2.14 4.64 -15.09
CA MET A 206 2.51 5.97 -15.54
C MET A 206 1.38 6.96 -15.24
N GLN A 207 1.68 8.23 -14.99
CA GLN A 207 0.66 9.26 -14.81
C GLN A 207 -0.24 9.40 -16.04
N LEU A 208 -1.54 9.59 -15.82
CA LEU A 208 -2.54 9.67 -16.89
C LEU A 208 -2.44 10.98 -17.66
N ASP A 209 -2.61 10.92 -18.98
CA ASP A 209 -2.65 12.11 -19.86
C ASP A 209 -3.75 13.08 -19.44
N ALA A 210 -4.89 12.60 -18.96
CA ALA A 210 -5.98 13.43 -18.46
C ALA A 210 -5.56 14.27 -17.25
N VAL A 211 -4.72 13.75 -16.36
CA VAL A 211 -4.17 14.50 -15.22
C VAL A 211 -3.16 15.53 -15.70
N VAL A 212 -2.28 15.13 -16.61
CA VAL A 212 -1.29 16.05 -17.22
C VAL A 212 -1.95 17.19 -17.97
N ALA A 213 -3.11 16.95 -18.59
CA ALA A 213 -3.89 18.00 -19.26
C ALA A 213 -4.43 19.07 -18.30
N THR A 214 -4.63 18.73 -17.01
CA THR A 214 -5.08 19.68 -15.98
C THR A 214 -3.91 20.32 -15.23
N ASP A 215 -2.81 19.59 -15.05
CA ASP A 215 -1.57 20.08 -14.45
C ASP A 215 -0.36 19.53 -15.23
N ALA A 216 0.19 20.33 -16.12
CA ALA A 216 1.31 19.95 -16.97
C ALA A 216 2.56 19.54 -16.17
N ALA A 217 2.70 20.00 -14.93
CA ALA A 217 3.82 19.59 -14.06
C ALA A 217 3.75 18.10 -13.69
N GLU A 218 2.57 17.47 -13.73
CA GLU A 218 2.41 16.05 -13.46
C GLU A 218 3.02 15.13 -14.54
N ALA A 219 3.37 15.67 -15.72
CA ALA A 219 4.11 14.93 -16.76
C ALA A 219 5.48 14.41 -16.27
N ARG A 220 6.06 14.95 -15.20
CA ARG A 220 7.27 14.41 -14.59
C ARG A 220 7.07 12.95 -14.15
N TRP A 221 5.86 12.57 -13.71
CA TRP A 221 5.50 11.20 -13.32
C TRP A 221 5.15 10.27 -14.50
N GLN A 222 5.24 10.78 -15.72
CA GLN A 222 5.28 9.94 -16.94
C GLN A 222 6.70 9.49 -17.28
N ARG A 223 7.72 10.03 -16.59
CA ARG A 223 9.15 9.72 -16.80
C ARG A 223 9.72 8.84 -15.69
N MET A 224 9.04 8.79 -14.55
CA MET A 224 9.43 8.04 -13.37
C MET A 224 8.18 7.41 -12.74
N PRO A 225 8.21 6.13 -12.37
CA PRO A 225 7.09 5.50 -11.69
C PRO A 225 6.96 6.04 -10.26
N MET A 226 5.76 6.48 -9.88
CA MET A 226 5.45 6.90 -8.51
C MET A 226 5.19 5.69 -7.63
N PHE A 227 4.52 4.68 -8.16
CA PHE A 227 4.12 3.47 -7.43
C PHE A 227 4.57 2.21 -8.14
N LEU A 228 4.72 1.15 -7.34
CA LEU A 228 4.92 -0.21 -7.79
C LEU A 228 3.72 -1.04 -7.35
N PHE A 229 3.03 -1.67 -8.32
CA PHE A 229 1.94 -2.60 -8.07
C PHE A 229 2.38 -4.02 -8.32
N LEU A 230 2.11 -4.88 -7.39
CA LEU A 230 2.45 -6.30 -7.47
C LEU A 230 1.22 -7.16 -7.19
N ARG A 231 1.11 -8.27 -7.90
CA ARG A 231 0.27 -9.40 -7.51
C ARG A 231 1.16 -10.62 -7.34
N LEU A 232 1.11 -11.16 -6.14
CA LEU A 232 1.87 -12.34 -5.76
C LEU A 232 0.92 -13.51 -5.52
N ARG A 233 1.43 -14.72 -5.68
CA ARG A 233 0.73 -15.96 -5.40
C ARG A 233 1.46 -16.75 -4.33
N LYS A 234 0.75 -17.25 -3.33
CA LYS A 234 1.29 -18.19 -2.37
C LYS A 234 1.61 -19.52 -3.05
N LEU A 235 2.88 -19.92 -2.99
CA LEU A 235 3.34 -21.17 -3.55
C LEU A 235 2.87 -22.37 -2.71
N ARG A 236 2.62 -23.49 -3.37
CA ARG A 236 2.40 -24.75 -2.66
C ARG A 236 3.71 -25.23 -2.06
N VAL A 237 3.74 -25.41 -0.77
CA VAL A 237 4.86 -26.14 -0.15
C VAL A 237 4.74 -27.60 -0.61
N ARG A 238 5.69 -28.08 -1.40
CA ARG A 238 5.78 -29.54 -1.65
C ARG A 238 6.20 -30.20 -0.33
N PRO A 239 5.49 -31.24 0.14
CA PRO A 239 5.97 -31.99 1.28
C PRO A 239 7.38 -32.53 0.95
N PRO A 240 8.29 -32.58 1.92
CA PRO A 240 9.58 -33.22 1.70
C PRO A 240 9.35 -34.66 1.23
N THR A 241 10.02 -35.04 0.13
CA THR A 241 10.04 -36.39 -0.42
C THR A 241 10.81 -37.32 0.47
#